data_5acfc67751c42e0219a9ba0efbcea053
#
_entry.id   5acfc67751c42e0219a9ba0efbcea053
#
_cell.length_a   1.000
_cell.length_b   1.000
_cell.length_c   1.000
_cell.angle_alpha   90.00
_cell.angle_beta   90.00
_cell.angle_gamma   90.00
#
_symmetry.space_group_name_H-M   'P 1'
#
loop_
_entity.id
_entity.type
_entity.pdbx_description
1 polymer ?
#
loop_
_entity_poly.entity_id
_entity_poly.type
_entity_poly.pdbx_seq_one_letter_code
_entity_poly.pdbx_strand_id
1 'polypeptide(L)'
;MTPNRPSGLPVALWIALVTASVTTAVVLWLTDWTLGVPGEWSWERIVHPAASRWDSLLGGLQAGLTLGCVGLAAWFGSRLMARQSQPRALSQLARAALLLGLVASGFLGMQLLLHSLPPGHGIGRSPWVLYYPGSSGYYYEARKVTSLEDFRQSYLEVLEDPDPHRRTLHLGTHPPGLFLAHLAVREACRRSAAVRDLVLSWQPYRVRQAQATILEGGRPIPPVDAAALWLATLLTQLTAVATAIPIYLLVRVDHPYRTAWRAASLWLLVPAVAIFLPKSDCLYPLLATTSIWLWWSAIRKGGHSKAVLAAGLTWIGLCLSLAFLPILALAAGLAAWMNRQGRFNRKQLTAWSLASLAGLALPTLACWLTLDLNLLSIWSSNFVNHAAFYDQPQHPRSYLPWLGVNLLELAIAVGIPLAGLAASGLLRRLGSGQPEAAGPAWTCLAVWGLLWLSGKNMGEAARLWLLLMPWACWLAASTLDSLRSRDWALLLALQAALVLAVVGRVSGFDFAGG
;
A
#
# COMPACT_ATOMS: atom_id res chain seq x y z
N MET A 1 2.81 35.60 -0.41
CA MET A 1 1.43 35.09 -0.22
C MET A 1 1.05 35.29 1.23
N THR A 2 0.05 36.13 1.51
CA THR A 2 -0.52 36.24 2.86
C THR A 2 -1.03 34.88 3.29
N PRO A 3 -0.73 34.41 4.51
CA PRO A 3 -1.23 33.11 4.98
C PRO A 3 -2.76 33.18 5.02
N ASN A 4 -3.41 32.44 4.11
CA ASN A 4 -4.86 32.29 4.12
C ASN A 4 -5.28 31.79 5.51
N ARG A 5 -6.13 32.53 6.20
CA ARG A 5 -6.72 32.06 7.47
C ARG A 5 -7.43 30.71 7.22
N PRO A 6 -7.25 29.73 8.10
CA PRO A 6 -7.91 28.43 7.95
C PRO A 6 -9.43 28.62 7.88
N SER A 7 -10.01 28.34 6.72
CA SER A 7 -11.44 28.54 6.46
C SER A 7 -12.31 27.37 6.94
N GLY A 8 -11.71 26.23 7.21
CA GLY A 8 -12.42 24.97 7.47
C GLY A 8 -12.93 24.30 6.19
N LEU A 9 -13.56 23.14 6.33
CA LEU A 9 -14.27 22.47 5.23
C LEU A 9 -15.65 23.09 5.04
N PRO A 10 -16.14 23.17 3.78
CA PRO A 10 -17.54 23.51 3.51
C PRO A 10 -18.50 22.57 4.24
N VAL A 11 -19.59 23.10 4.78
CA VAL A 11 -20.59 22.32 5.52
C VAL A 11 -21.15 21.17 4.66
N ALA A 12 -21.43 21.44 3.38
CA ALA A 12 -21.92 20.43 2.45
C ALA A 12 -20.94 19.25 2.33
N LEU A 13 -19.63 19.51 2.28
CA LEU A 13 -18.62 18.45 2.23
C LEU A 13 -18.59 17.65 3.55
N TRP A 14 -18.71 18.31 4.70
CA TRP A 14 -18.84 17.63 5.99
C TRP A 14 -20.05 16.70 6.03
N ILE A 15 -21.22 17.19 5.63
CA ILE A 15 -22.45 16.38 5.57
C ILE A 15 -22.22 15.16 4.67
N ALA A 16 -21.68 15.36 3.47
CA ALA A 16 -21.40 14.27 2.55
C ALA A 16 -20.45 13.22 3.13
N LEU A 17 -19.33 13.63 3.76
CA LEU A 17 -18.35 12.73 4.37
C LEU A 17 -18.95 11.94 5.53
N VAL A 18 -19.69 12.58 6.42
CA VAL A 18 -20.33 11.93 7.57
C VAL A 18 -21.39 10.95 7.09
N THR A 19 -22.31 11.41 6.22
CA THR A 19 -23.40 10.55 5.69
C THR A 19 -22.82 9.32 4.97
N ALA A 20 -21.88 9.51 4.05
CA ALA A 20 -21.28 8.39 3.32
C ALA A 20 -20.53 7.41 4.25
N SER A 21 -19.80 7.93 5.24
CA SER A 21 -19.08 7.07 6.20
C SER A 21 -20.05 6.28 7.10
N VAL A 22 -21.11 6.93 7.60
CA VAL A 22 -22.15 6.27 8.42
C VAL A 22 -22.90 5.25 7.58
N THR A 23 -23.33 5.59 6.37
CA THR A 23 -24.00 4.64 5.46
C THR A 23 -23.11 3.41 5.19
N THR A 24 -21.82 3.64 4.92
CA THR A 24 -20.88 2.52 4.72
C THR A 24 -20.79 1.64 5.97
N ALA A 25 -20.67 2.22 7.16
CA ALA A 25 -20.63 1.45 8.41
C ALA A 25 -21.93 0.67 8.65
N VAL A 26 -23.09 1.30 8.40
CA VAL A 26 -24.42 0.65 8.52
C VAL A 26 -24.53 -0.53 7.54
N VAL A 27 -24.20 -0.32 6.27
CA VAL A 27 -24.21 -1.39 5.26
C VAL A 27 -23.29 -2.54 5.66
N LEU A 28 -22.08 -2.23 6.13
CA LEU A 28 -21.12 -3.24 6.54
C LEU A 28 -21.58 -4.07 7.74
N TRP A 29 -22.28 -3.49 8.70
CA TRP A 29 -22.61 -4.16 9.98
C TRP A 29 -24.04 -4.67 10.06
N LEU A 30 -24.98 -4.06 9.37
CA LEU A 30 -26.42 -4.34 9.49
C LEU A 30 -27.03 -4.99 8.27
N THR A 31 -26.28 -5.19 7.19
CA THR A 31 -26.77 -5.84 5.98
C THR A 31 -25.81 -6.91 5.48
N ASP A 32 -26.34 -7.85 4.68
CA ASP A 32 -25.54 -8.85 3.96
C ASP A 32 -25.28 -8.45 2.51
N TRP A 33 -25.33 -7.16 2.20
CA TRP A 33 -25.07 -6.68 0.85
C TRP A 33 -23.67 -7.10 0.39
N THR A 34 -23.61 -7.71 -0.79
CA THR A 34 -22.38 -8.18 -1.41
C THR A 34 -21.40 -7.04 -1.67
N LEU A 35 -20.17 -7.17 -1.17
CA LEU A 35 -19.08 -6.21 -1.43
C LEU A 35 -18.33 -6.61 -2.71
N GLY A 36 -18.97 -6.46 -3.85
CA GLY A 36 -18.44 -6.89 -5.13
C GLY A 36 -19.56 -7.02 -6.16
N VAL A 37 -19.35 -7.85 -7.16
CA VAL A 37 -20.36 -8.20 -8.18
C VAL A 37 -20.87 -9.61 -7.88
N PRO A 38 -22.16 -9.78 -7.55
CA PRO A 38 -22.73 -11.08 -7.22
C PRO A 38 -22.52 -12.10 -8.36
N GLY A 39 -22.10 -13.30 -8.00
CA GLY A 39 -21.82 -14.37 -8.96
C GLY A 39 -20.46 -14.28 -9.67
N GLU A 40 -19.70 -13.20 -9.49
CA GLU A 40 -18.37 -13.05 -10.05
C GLU A 40 -17.27 -13.03 -8.97
N TRP A 41 -17.32 -12.06 -8.08
CA TRP A 41 -16.36 -11.92 -6.99
C TRP A 41 -16.84 -10.94 -5.93
N SER A 42 -16.53 -11.21 -4.66
CA SER A 42 -16.84 -10.31 -3.56
C SER A 42 -15.86 -10.48 -2.40
N TRP A 43 -15.70 -9.43 -1.61
CA TRP A 43 -14.98 -9.50 -0.34
C TRP A 43 -15.79 -10.24 0.71
N GLU A 44 -15.16 -11.19 1.41
CA GLU A 44 -15.78 -11.89 2.54
C GLU A 44 -16.13 -10.94 3.69
N ARG A 45 -17.17 -11.32 4.43
CA ARG A 45 -17.57 -10.70 5.69
C ARG A 45 -17.01 -11.46 6.87
N ILE A 46 -16.35 -10.76 7.79
CA ILE A 46 -15.98 -11.33 9.09
C ILE A 46 -17.24 -11.61 9.87
N VAL A 47 -17.44 -12.86 10.25
CA VAL A 47 -18.54 -13.29 11.11
C VAL A 47 -18.09 -13.22 12.57
N HIS A 48 -18.88 -12.53 13.41
CA HIS A 48 -18.66 -12.47 14.85
C HIS A 48 -19.58 -13.49 15.52
N PRO A 49 -19.04 -14.60 16.08
CA PRO A 49 -19.86 -15.64 16.68
C PRO A 49 -20.69 -15.10 17.88
N ALA A 50 -21.96 -15.47 17.96
CA ALA A 50 -22.84 -15.01 19.05
C ALA A 50 -22.35 -15.45 20.44
N ALA A 51 -21.69 -16.61 20.53
CA ALA A 51 -21.12 -17.14 21.77
C ALA A 51 -19.95 -16.30 22.33
N SER A 52 -19.30 -15.46 21.48
CA SER A 52 -18.15 -14.62 21.87
C SER A 52 -18.48 -13.12 21.85
N ARG A 53 -19.71 -12.73 22.14
CA ARG A 53 -20.12 -11.30 22.15
C ARG A 53 -19.25 -10.42 23.03
N TRP A 54 -18.87 -10.90 24.21
CA TRP A 54 -17.99 -10.19 25.13
C TRP A 54 -16.58 -10.01 24.56
N ASP A 55 -16.02 -11.05 23.96
CA ASP A 55 -14.70 -10.97 23.33
C ASP A 55 -14.72 -10.01 22.13
N SER A 56 -15.82 -10.01 21.37
CA SER A 56 -16.00 -9.07 20.25
C SER A 56 -16.14 -7.62 20.75
N LEU A 57 -16.84 -7.37 21.84
CA LEU A 57 -16.94 -6.05 22.47
C LEU A 57 -15.59 -5.58 23.01
N LEU A 58 -14.86 -6.44 23.73
CA LEU A 58 -13.53 -6.13 24.25
C LEU A 58 -12.54 -5.87 23.11
N GLY A 59 -12.58 -6.69 22.06
CA GLY A 59 -11.80 -6.46 20.84
C GLY A 59 -12.13 -5.12 20.17
N GLY A 60 -13.42 -4.79 20.06
CA GLY A 60 -13.88 -3.50 19.53
C GLY A 60 -13.40 -2.31 20.36
N LEU A 61 -13.45 -2.41 21.69
CA LEU A 61 -12.94 -1.40 22.62
C LEU A 61 -11.40 -1.25 22.47
N GLN A 62 -10.67 -2.36 22.44
CA GLN A 62 -9.23 -2.36 22.22
C GLN A 62 -8.88 -1.69 20.88
N ALA A 63 -9.56 -2.05 19.81
CA ALA A 63 -9.36 -1.44 18.49
C ALA A 63 -9.67 0.06 18.52
N GLY A 64 -10.78 0.47 19.13
CA GLY A 64 -11.17 1.87 19.27
C GLY A 64 -10.15 2.69 20.06
N LEU A 65 -9.68 2.18 21.20
CA LEU A 65 -8.63 2.82 22.01
C LEU A 65 -7.32 2.94 21.22
N THR A 66 -6.94 1.88 20.50
CA THR A 66 -5.72 1.85 19.68
C THR A 66 -5.76 2.92 18.58
N LEU A 67 -6.85 2.98 17.82
CA LEU A 67 -7.04 4.00 16.78
C LEU A 67 -7.13 5.40 17.39
N GLY A 68 -7.73 5.54 18.57
CA GLY A 68 -7.73 6.78 19.36
C GLY A 68 -6.31 7.26 19.70
N CYS A 69 -5.43 6.36 20.16
CA CYS A 69 -4.03 6.70 20.46
C CYS A 69 -3.26 7.13 19.21
N VAL A 70 -3.42 6.44 18.07
CA VAL A 70 -2.83 6.84 16.78
C VAL A 70 -3.37 8.20 16.35
N GLY A 71 -4.68 8.44 16.48
CA GLY A 71 -5.33 9.72 16.19
C GLY A 71 -4.82 10.86 17.08
N LEU A 72 -4.61 10.61 18.37
CA LEU A 72 -4.04 11.59 19.31
C LEU A 72 -2.57 11.93 18.94
N ALA A 73 -1.75 10.94 18.60
CA ALA A 73 -0.39 11.16 18.12
C ALA A 73 -0.38 12.02 16.83
N ALA A 74 -1.27 11.71 15.89
CA ALA A 74 -1.46 12.48 14.66
C ALA A 74 -1.90 13.93 14.94
N TRP A 75 -2.84 14.13 15.84
CA TRP A 75 -3.37 15.44 16.19
C TRP A 75 -2.34 16.30 16.95
N PHE A 76 -1.67 15.71 17.94
CA PHE A 76 -0.65 16.40 18.74
C PHE A 76 0.56 16.80 17.88
N GLY A 77 1.08 15.87 17.07
CA GLY A 77 2.16 16.17 16.14
C GLY A 77 1.80 17.26 15.12
N SER A 78 0.54 17.30 14.64
CA SER A 78 0.05 18.39 13.80
C SER A 78 0.12 19.77 14.48
N ARG A 79 -0.10 19.82 15.81
CA ARG A 79 0.05 21.07 16.60
C ARG A 79 1.51 21.47 16.76
N LEU A 80 2.37 20.50 17.01
CA LEU A 80 3.83 20.74 17.11
C LEU A 80 4.39 21.25 15.77
N MET A 81 3.98 20.62 14.66
CA MET A 81 4.40 21.03 13.32
C MET A 81 3.86 22.42 12.90
N ALA A 82 2.74 22.87 13.46
CA ALA A 82 2.21 24.21 13.21
C ALA A 82 3.07 25.34 13.82
N ARG A 83 3.88 25.06 14.85
CA ARG A 83 4.75 26.04 15.52
C ARG A 83 6.01 26.40 14.74
N GLN A 84 6.21 25.79 13.57
CA GLN A 84 7.42 25.95 12.73
C GLN A 84 7.64 27.36 12.16
N SER A 85 6.60 28.19 12.11
CA SER A 85 6.68 29.59 11.72
C SER A 85 7.06 30.54 12.87
N GLN A 86 7.33 29.99 14.07
CA GLN A 86 7.71 30.76 15.27
C GLN A 86 9.22 30.67 15.52
N PRO A 87 9.82 31.64 16.30
CA PRO A 87 11.24 31.66 16.61
C PRO A 87 11.80 30.38 17.29
N ARG A 88 10.92 29.57 17.89
CA ARG A 88 11.25 28.27 18.51
C ARG A 88 10.90 27.09 17.59
N ALA A 89 11.28 27.15 16.31
CA ALA A 89 11.09 26.03 15.38
C ALA A 89 11.78 24.75 15.86
N LEU A 90 11.11 23.60 15.65
CA LEU A 90 11.71 22.29 15.93
C LEU A 90 12.97 22.08 15.09
N SER A 91 14.02 21.52 15.67
CA SER A 91 15.21 21.10 14.94
C SER A 91 14.90 20.01 13.91
N GLN A 92 15.79 19.77 12.97
CA GLN A 92 15.63 18.66 12.01
C GLN A 92 15.56 17.32 12.74
N LEU A 93 16.40 17.13 13.76
CA LEU A 93 16.41 15.91 14.57
C LEU A 93 15.07 15.69 15.30
N ALA A 94 14.51 16.74 15.91
CA ALA A 94 13.22 16.64 16.58
C ALA A 94 12.08 16.28 15.62
N ARG A 95 12.11 16.82 14.38
CA ARG A 95 11.12 16.43 13.34
C ARG A 95 11.29 14.99 12.90
N ALA A 96 12.51 14.53 12.70
CA ALA A 96 12.80 13.14 12.38
C ALA A 96 12.33 12.19 13.51
N ALA A 97 12.63 12.54 14.76
CA ALA A 97 12.18 11.77 15.92
C ALA A 97 10.65 11.70 16.03
N LEU A 98 9.94 12.81 15.79
CA LEU A 98 8.48 12.82 15.74
C LEU A 98 7.94 11.92 14.62
N LEU A 99 8.55 11.96 13.43
CA LEU A 99 8.12 11.14 12.30
C LEU A 99 8.37 9.65 12.57
N LEU A 100 9.50 9.30 13.17
CA LEU A 100 9.77 7.93 13.63
C LEU A 100 8.79 7.50 14.72
N GLY A 101 8.45 8.40 15.66
CA GLY A 101 7.42 8.17 16.67
C GLY A 101 6.04 7.92 16.06
N LEU A 102 5.69 8.64 14.97
CA LEU A 102 4.46 8.41 14.22
C LEU A 102 4.45 7.01 13.58
N VAL A 103 5.55 6.60 12.93
CA VAL A 103 5.70 5.26 12.35
C VAL A 103 5.62 4.19 13.43
N ALA A 104 6.31 4.37 14.56
CA ALA A 104 6.25 3.43 15.69
C ALA A 104 4.83 3.31 16.26
N SER A 105 4.11 4.43 16.42
CA SER A 105 2.71 4.42 16.87
C SER A 105 1.79 3.71 15.86
N GLY A 106 2.02 3.90 14.57
CA GLY A 106 1.32 3.20 13.50
C GLY A 106 1.61 1.70 13.50
N PHE A 107 2.86 1.29 13.72
CA PHE A 107 3.24 -0.12 13.79
C PHE A 107 2.59 -0.82 14.99
N LEU A 108 2.72 -0.25 16.18
CA LEU A 108 2.08 -0.78 17.39
C LEU A 108 0.55 -0.75 17.28
N GLY A 109 0.01 0.34 16.77
CA GLY A 109 -1.43 0.47 16.53
C GLY A 109 -1.96 -0.61 15.58
N MET A 110 -1.23 -0.90 14.51
CA MET A 110 -1.61 -1.95 13.56
C MET A 110 -1.55 -3.35 14.20
N GLN A 111 -0.50 -3.64 14.99
CA GLN A 111 -0.40 -4.90 15.74
C GLN A 111 -1.60 -5.09 16.67
N LEU A 112 -1.92 -4.08 17.47
CA LEU A 112 -3.02 -4.13 18.42
C LEU A 112 -4.39 -4.22 17.75
N LEU A 113 -4.59 -3.48 16.65
CA LEU A 113 -5.80 -3.53 15.84
C LEU A 113 -6.02 -4.93 15.25
N LEU A 114 -5.00 -5.51 14.61
CA LEU A 114 -5.11 -6.85 14.04
C LEU A 114 -5.23 -7.95 15.11
N HIS A 115 -4.69 -7.71 16.29
CA HIS A 115 -4.84 -8.64 17.43
C HIS A 115 -6.25 -8.62 18.02
N SER A 116 -6.99 -7.54 17.89
CA SER A 116 -8.36 -7.39 18.40
C SER A 116 -9.43 -8.11 17.58
N LEU A 117 -9.09 -8.55 16.36
CA LEU A 117 -10.04 -9.24 15.47
C LEU A 117 -10.32 -10.68 15.94
N PRO A 118 -11.44 -11.29 15.50
CA PRO A 118 -11.78 -12.67 15.86
C PRO A 118 -10.70 -13.69 15.48
N PRO A 119 -10.68 -14.88 16.10
CA PRO A 119 -9.82 -16.00 15.69
C PRO A 119 -10.00 -16.31 14.18
N GLY A 120 -8.91 -16.68 13.50
CA GLY A 120 -8.91 -16.90 12.05
C GLY A 120 -8.82 -15.63 11.20
N HIS A 121 -8.90 -14.46 11.83
CA HIS A 121 -8.77 -13.15 11.17
C HIS A 121 -7.60 -12.34 11.76
N GLY A 122 -7.36 -11.18 11.21
CA GLY A 122 -6.33 -10.26 11.69
C GLY A 122 -4.93 -10.87 11.70
N ILE A 123 -4.22 -10.73 12.84
CA ILE A 123 -2.82 -11.20 12.94
C ILE A 123 -2.70 -12.73 12.88
N GLY A 124 -3.71 -13.45 13.37
CA GLY A 124 -3.72 -14.92 13.39
C GLY A 124 -3.76 -15.54 11.99
N ARG A 125 -4.32 -14.85 10.99
CA ARG A 125 -4.34 -15.37 9.60
C ARG A 125 -3.02 -15.18 8.85
N SER A 126 -2.09 -14.35 9.36
CA SER A 126 -0.88 -13.97 8.63
C SER A 126 -0.02 -15.15 8.15
N PRO A 127 0.16 -16.25 8.90
CA PRO A 127 0.91 -17.40 8.40
C PRO A 127 0.23 -18.05 7.19
N TRP A 128 -1.09 -18.19 7.22
CA TRP A 128 -1.87 -18.78 6.12
C TRP A 128 -1.80 -17.93 4.85
N VAL A 129 -1.92 -16.60 4.97
CA VAL A 129 -1.83 -15.68 3.82
C VAL A 129 -0.51 -15.82 3.09
N LEU A 130 0.61 -15.98 3.81
CA LEU A 130 1.93 -16.11 3.21
C LEU A 130 2.23 -17.53 2.75
N TYR A 131 1.78 -18.54 3.49
CA TYR A 131 2.08 -19.95 3.22
C TYR A 131 1.20 -20.54 2.13
N TYR A 132 -0.10 -20.19 2.09
CA TYR A 132 -1.06 -20.81 1.18
C TYR A 132 -0.77 -20.46 -0.29
N PRO A 133 -0.57 -21.46 -1.18
CA PRO A 133 -0.21 -21.21 -2.57
C PRO A 133 -1.20 -20.33 -3.32
N GLY A 134 -2.51 -20.58 -3.15
CA GLY A 134 -3.58 -19.81 -3.80
C GLY A 134 -3.68 -18.35 -3.33
N SER A 135 -3.17 -18.02 -2.14
CA SER A 135 -3.15 -16.63 -1.64
C SER A 135 -1.91 -15.86 -2.09
N SER A 136 -0.70 -16.44 -1.94
CA SER A 136 0.57 -15.76 -2.20
C SER A 136 1.55 -16.57 -3.04
N GLY A 137 1.72 -17.86 -2.76
CA GLY A 137 2.55 -18.80 -3.50
C GLY A 137 4.07 -18.59 -3.39
N TYR A 138 4.55 -17.36 -3.24
CA TYR A 138 5.98 -17.04 -3.29
C TYR A 138 6.78 -17.72 -2.19
N TYR A 139 6.28 -17.71 -0.95
CA TYR A 139 6.95 -18.38 0.17
C TYR A 139 6.95 -19.89 -0.02
N TYR A 140 5.82 -20.46 -0.43
CA TYR A 140 5.68 -21.90 -0.63
C TYR A 140 6.65 -22.42 -1.69
N GLU A 141 6.84 -21.70 -2.78
CA GLU A 141 7.80 -22.06 -3.82
C GLU A 141 9.25 -21.77 -3.38
N ALA A 142 9.52 -20.64 -2.71
CA ALA A 142 10.85 -20.28 -2.24
C ALA A 142 11.46 -21.33 -1.29
N ARG A 143 10.64 -22.07 -0.53
CA ARG A 143 11.14 -23.12 0.37
C ARG A 143 11.56 -24.40 -0.34
N LYS A 144 11.13 -24.63 -1.58
CA LYS A 144 11.54 -25.79 -2.38
C LYS A 144 12.93 -25.61 -2.99
N VAL A 145 13.41 -24.39 -3.07
CA VAL A 145 14.66 -24.00 -3.73
C VAL A 145 15.83 -24.04 -2.75
N THR A 146 16.95 -24.60 -3.17
CA THR A 146 18.14 -24.79 -2.35
C THR A 146 19.32 -23.90 -2.75
N SER A 147 19.33 -23.40 -3.99
CA SER A 147 20.39 -22.54 -4.54
C SER A 147 19.82 -21.48 -5.50
N LEU A 148 20.64 -20.49 -5.85
CA LEU A 148 20.26 -19.49 -6.85
C LEU A 148 20.09 -20.08 -8.25
N GLU A 149 20.91 -21.09 -8.59
CA GLU A 149 20.81 -21.80 -9.87
C GLU A 149 19.54 -22.65 -9.94
N ASP A 150 19.22 -23.38 -8.87
CA ASP A 150 17.97 -24.13 -8.72
C ASP A 150 16.75 -23.20 -8.86
N PHE A 151 16.83 -22.01 -8.23
CA PHE A 151 15.82 -20.97 -8.42
C PHE A 151 15.67 -20.56 -9.89
N ARG A 152 16.79 -20.25 -10.58
CA ARG A 152 16.77 -19.76 -11.96
C ARG A 152 16.09 -20.77 -12.89
N GLN A 153 16.45 -22.02 -12.78
CA GLN A 153 15.86 -23.11 -13.57
C GLN A 153 14.36 -23.28 -13.27
N SER A 154 14.00 -23.45 -12.01
CA SER A 154 12.59 -23.64 -11.59
C SER A 154 11.70 -22.46 -11.98
N TYR A 155 12.21 -21.21 -11.90
CA TYR A 155 11.44 -20.04 -12.25
C TYR A 155 11.20 -19.93 -13.76
N LEU A 156 12.22 -20.19 -14.58
CA LEU A 156 12.11 -20.18 -16.05
C LEU A 156 11.18 -21.30 -16.54
N GLU A 157 11.25 -22.50 -15.96
CA GLU A 157 10.34 -23.60 -16.24
C GLU A 157 8.86 -23.20 -16.00
N VAL A 158 8.57 -22.49 -14.91
CA VAL A 158 7.21 -22.01 -14.63
C VAL A 158 6.73 -20.96 -15.65
N LEU A 159 7.63 -20.09 -16.13
CA LEU A 159 7.26 -19.08 -17.14
C LEU A 159 6.86 -19.69 -18.47
N GLU A 160 7.46 -20.81 -18.84
CA GLU A 160 7.31 -21.50 -20.11
C GLU A 160 6.43 -22.78 -20.01
N ASP A 161 5.90 -23.09 -18.83
CA ASP A 161 5.09 -24.28 -18.59
C ASP A 161 3.92 -24.36 -19.62
N PRO A 162 3.77 -25.49 -20.32
CA PRO A 162 2.70 -25.65 -21.29
C PRO A 162 1.29 -25.60 -20.67
N ASP A 163 1.16 -25.91 -19.36
CA ASP A 163 -0.11 -25.80 -18.65
C ASP A 163 -0.42 -24.33 -18.32
N PRO A 164 -1.47 -23.73 -18.93
CA PRO A 164 -1.87 -22.35 -18.63
C PRO A 164 -2.19 -22.12 -17.15
N HIS A 165 -2.69 -23.13 -16.43
CA HIS A 165 -3.01 -23.04 -15.01
C HIS A 165 -1.75 -22.78 -14.17
N ARG A 166 -0.65 -23.43 -14.48
CA ARG A 166 0.62 -23.23 -13.78
C ARG A 166 1.26 -21.90 -14.13
N ARG A 167 1.17 -21.46 -15.39
CA ARG A 167 1.69 -20.15 -15.84
C ARG A 167 0.91 -18.96 -15.26
N THR A 168 -0.40 -19.09 -15.04
CA THR A 168 -1.25 -18.03 -14.54
C THR A 168 -1.31 -17.94 -13.03
N LEU A 169 -0.72 -18.89 -12.31
CA LEU A 169 -0.46 -18.77 -10.88
C LEU A 169 0.58 -17.66 -10.60
N HIS A 170 0.66 -17.23 -9.35
CA HIS A 170 1.45 -16.05 -8.92
C HIS A 170 2.88 -16.00 -9.48
N LEU A 171 3.58 -17.12 -9.61
CA LEU A 171 4.96 -17.15 -10.13
C LEU A 171 5.05 -16.79 -11.62
N GLY A 172 4.15 -17.30 -12.45
CA GLY A 172 4.17 -17.02 -13.88
C GLY A 172 3.72 -15.63 -14.26
N THR A 173 2.91 -14.98 -13.41
CA THR A 173 2.36 -13.64 -13.65
C THR A 173 3.15 -12.50 -13.00
N HIS A 174 4.12 -12.83 -12.14
CA HIS A 174 4.92 -11.84 -11.41
C HIS A 174 6.41 -12.05 -11.61
N PRO A 175 7.20 -10.97 -11.63
CA PRO A 175 8.66 -11.05 -11.66
C PRO A 175 9.23 -11.75 -10.42
N PRO A 176 10.50 -12.23 -10.47
CA PRO A 176 11.08 -13.11 -9.46
C PRO A 176 11.39 -12.46 -8.10
N GLY A 177 11.28 -11.13 -7.99
CA GLY A 177 11.74 -10.40 -6.81
C GLY A 177 11.05 -10.78 -5.50
N LEU A 178 9.74 -11.06 -5.52
CA LEU A 178 9.03 -11.52 -4.31
C LEU A 178 9.47 -12.91 -3.87
N PHE A 179 9.69 -13.80 -4.82
CA PHE A 179 10.25 -15.12 -4.55
C PHE A 179 11.62 -15.00 -3.88
N LEU A 180 12.53 -14.20 -4.48
CA LEU A 180 13.88 -13.97 -3.93
C LEU A 180 13.83 -13.29 -2.56
N ALA A 181 12.89 -12.37 -2.32
CA ALA A 181 12.70 -11.75 -1.01
C ALA A 181 12.33 -12.78 0.07
N HIS A 182 11.39 -13.68 -0.23
CA HIS A 182 11.02 -14.75 0.71
C HIS A 182 12.15 -15.75 0.92
N LEU A 183 12.90 -16.10 -0.14
CA LEU A 183 14.09 -16.94 -0.04
C LEU A 183 15.14 -16.30 0.90
N ALA A 184 15.41 -15.00 0.73
CA ALA A 184 16.35 -14.26 1.58
C ALA A 184 15.92 -14.23 3.06
N VAL A 185 14.63 -14.01 3.32
CA VAL A 185 14.07 -14.01 4.69
C VAL A 185 14.21 -15.39 5.33
N ARG A 186 13.88 -16.46 4.59
CA ARG A 186 14.01 -17.84 5.06
C ARG A 186 15.48 -18.19 5.34
N GLU A 187 16.37 -17.80 4.43
CA GLU A 187 17.80 -18.05 4.55
C GLU A 187 18.41 -17.32 5.76
N ALA A 188 17.99 -16.09 6.04
CA ALA A 188 18.39 -15.36 7.24
C ALA A 188 18.02 -16.12 8.53
N CYS A 189 16.80 -16.66 8.60
CA CYS A 189 16.34 -17.49 9.73
C CYS A 189 17.04 -18.85 9.80
N ARG A 190 17.45 -19.42 8.66
CA ARG A 190 18.17 -20.68 8.58
C ARG A 190 19.62 -20.54 9.04
N ARG A 191 20.33 -19.50 8.57
CA ARG A 191 21.75 -19.26 8.86
C ARG A 191 22.00 -18.76 10.28
N SER A 192 21.05 -18.05 10.87
CA SER A 192 21.23 -17.44 12.19
C SER A 192 20.20 -17.94 13.19
N ALA A 193 20.65 -18.81 14.11
CA ALA A 193 19.82 -19.23 15.24
C ALA A 193 19.37 -18.04 16.10
N ALA A 194 20.26 -17.04 16.32
CA ALA A 194 19.93 -15.85 17.08
C ALA A 194 18.79 -15.03 16.46
N VAL A 195 18.80 -14.84 15.13
CA VAL A 195 17.71 -14.16 14.41
C VAL A 195 16.43 -14.98 14.52
N ARG A 196 16.50 -16.28 14.26
CA ARG A 196 15.34 -17.18 14.34
C ARG A 196 14.69 -17.12 15.73
N ASP A 197 15.49 -17.31 16.78
CA ASP A 197 15.01 -17.44 18.14
C ASP A 197 14.47 -16.08 18.65
N LEU A 198 15.11 -14.96 18.29
CA LEU A 198 14.60 -13.62 18.54
C LEU A 198 13.24 -13.40 17.88
N VAL A 199 13.09 -13.75 16.61
CA VAL A 199 11.84 -13.59 15.86
C VAL A 199 10.72 -14.45 16.48
N LEU A 200 11.02 -15.68 16.85
CA LEU A 200 10.06 -16.58 17.50
C LEU A 200 9.66 -16.10 18.91
N SER A 201 10.58 -15.46 19.66
CA SER A 201 10.28 -14.94 21.01
C SER A 201 9.24 -13.79 20.98
N TRP A 202 9.17 -13.06 19.86
CA TRP A 202 8.21 -11.95 19.68
C TRP A 202 6.91 -12.39 18.98
N GLN A 203 6.76 -13.66 18.73
CA GLN A 203 5.61 -14.18 18.00
C GLN A 203 4.36 -14.24 18.90
N PRO A 204 3.24 -13.57 18.52
CA PRO A 204 2.00 -13.61 19.26
C PRO A 204 1.42 -15.04 19.34
N TYR A 205 0.73 -15.33 20.45
CA TYR A 205 0.09 -16.63 20.65
C TYR A 205 -0.82 -17.04 19.49
N ARG A 206 -1.64 -16.12 18.96
CA ARG A 206 -2.55 -16.40 17.83
C ARG A 206 -1.80 -16.80 16.55
N VAL A 207 -0.61 -16.24 16.32
CA VAL A 207 0.23 -16.61 15.17
C VAL A 207 0.81 -18.01 15.37
N ARG A 208 1.31 -18.33 16.58
CA ARG A 208 1.79 -19.69 16.91
C ARG A 208 0.69 -20.73 16.76
N GLN A 209 -0.51 -20.41 17.23
CA GLN A 209 -1.67 -21.30 17.10
C GLN A 209 -2.02 -21.55 15.64
N ALA A 210 -2.06 -20.51 14.81
CA ALA A 210 -2.32 -20.64 13.38
C ALA A 210 -1.21 -21.45 12.65
N GLN A 211 0.05 -21.24 13.00
CA GLN A 211 1.15 -22.00 12.42
C GLN A 211 1.11 -23.49 12.79
N ALA A 212 0.64 -23.81 14.00
CA ALA A 212 0.50 -25.20 14.42
C ALA A 212 -0.56 -25.97 13.60
N THR A 213 -1.46 -25.28 12.90
CA THR A 213 -2.44 -25.92 12.00
C THR A 213 -1.91 -26.10 10.57
N ILE A 214 -0.77 -25.52 10.23
CA ILE A 214 -0.12 -25.73 8.94
C ILE A 214 0.69 -27.03 9.03
N LEU A 215 0.21 -28.07 8.36
CA LEU A 215 0.84 -29.39 8.40
C LEU A 215 1.49 -29.75 7.07
N GLU A 216 2.68 -30.35 7.15
CA GLU A 216 3.42 -30.90 6.01
C GLU A 216 3.71 -32.37 6.26
N GLY A 217 3.16 -33.24 5.43
CA GLY A 217 3.27 -34.68 5.66
C GLY A 217 2.79 -35.10 7.04
N GLY A 218 1.77 -34.40 7.59
CA GLY A 218 1.21 -34.65 8.90
C GLY A 218 2.00 -34.06 10.08
N ARG A 219 3.04 -33.26 9.83
CA ARG A 219 3.89 -32.62 10.87
C ARG A 219 3.77 -31.09 10.79
N PRO A 220 3.85 -30.38 11.93
CA PRO A 220 3.94 -28.92 11.94
C PRO A 220 5.13 -28.42 11.14
N ILE A 221 5.00 -27.21 10.56
CA ILE A 221 6.11 -26.58 9.82
C ILE A 221 7.35 -26.40 10.71
N PRO A 222 8.57 -26.50 10.14
CA PRO A 222 9.82 -26.33 10.88
C PRO A 222 9.94 -24.96 11.54
N PRO A 223 10.68 -24.82 12.66
CA PRO A 223 10.91 -23.52 13.33
C PRO A 223 11.51 -22.44 12.42
N VAL A 224 12.32 -22.82 11.43
CA VAL A 224 12.86 -21.91 10.42
C VAL A 224 11.74 -21.27 9.59
N ASP A 225 10.80 -22.08 9.13
CA ASP A 225 9.67 -21.62 8.33
C ASP A 225 8.69 -20.81 9.17
N ALA A 226 8.44 -21.21 10.43
CA ALA A 226 7.63 -20.45 11.38
C ALA A 226 8.20 -19.04 11.64
N ALA A 227 9.53 -18.95 11.86
CA ALA A 227 10.23 -17.68 12.03
C ALA A 227 10.21 -16.84 10.75
N ALA A 228 10.46 -17.44 9.59
CA ALA A 228 10.49 -16.72 8.32
C ALA A 228 9.13 -16.13 7.96
N LEU A 229 8.03 -16.85 8.15
CA LEU A 229 6.67 -16.34 7.93
C LEU A 229 6.35 -15.16 8.86
N TRP A 230 6.77 -15.25 10.13
CA TRP A 230 6.56 -14.16 11.07
C TRP A 230 7.43 -12.95 10.75
N LEU A 231 8.70 -13.14 10.43
CA LEU A 231 9.60 -12.07 10.01
C LEU A 231 9.09 -11.36 8.74
N ALA A 232 8.62 -12.12 7.74
CA ALA A 232 8.01 -11.56 6.55
C ALA A 232 6.77 -10.71 6.88
N THR A 233 5.93 -11.16 7.83
CA THR A 233 4.78 -10.40 8.33
C THR A 233 5.22 -9.08 8.96
N LEU A 234 6.23 -9.09 9.84
CA LEU A 234 6.76 -7.89 10.50
C LEU A 234 7.37 -6.91 9.50
N LEU A 235 8.15 -7.40 8.54
CA LEU A 235 8.76 -6.57 7.49
C LEU A 235 7.70 -5.92 6.60
N THR A 236 6.66 -6.68 6.20
CA THR A 236 5.56 -6.15 5.41
C THR A 236 4.79 -5.07 6.17
N GLN A 237 4.51 -5.29 7.45
CA GLN A 237 3.86 -4.30 8.28
C GLN A 237 4.72 -3.05 8.49
N LEU A 238 6.02 -3.21 8.76
CA LEU A 238 6.93 -2.09 8.93
C LEU A 238 7.01 -1.24 7.65
N THR A 239 7.14 -1.85 6.49
CA THR A 239 7.16 -1.12 5.20
C THR A 239 5.86 -0.41 4.92
N ALA A 240 4.72 -1.06 5.21
CA ALA A 240 3.40 -0.45 5.05
C ALA A 240 3.26 0.84 5.88
N VAL A 241 3.59 0.81 7.16
CA VAL A 241 3.48 2.00 8.03
C VAL A 241 4.59 3.03 7.75
N ALA A 242 5.81 2.59 7.39
CA ALA A 242 6.92 3.46 7.03
C ALA A 242 6.66 4.31 5.78
N THR A 243 5.67 3.94 4.96
CA THR A 243 5.18 4.73 3.82
C THR A 243 4.74 6.15 4.25
N ALA A 244 4.38 6.36 5.50
CA ALA A 244 4.14 7.69 6.06
C ALA A 244 5.33 8.65 5.88
N ILE A 245 6.58 8.13 5.88
CA ILE A 245 7.79 8.94 5.70
C ILE A 245 7.86 9.55 4.30
N PRO A 246 7.84 8.78 3.20
CA PRO A 246 7.89 9.37 1.87
C PRO A 246 6.62 10.17 1.53
N ILE A 247 5.45 9.88 2.09
CA ILE A 247 4.27 10.77 1.97
C ILE A 247 4.57 12.13 2.58
N TYR A 248 5.11 12.16 3.81
CA TYR A 248 5.51 13.40 4.44
C TYR A 248 6.51 14.18 3.58
N LEU A 249 7.54 13.52 3.08
CA LEU A 249 8.59 14.13 2.27
C LEU A 249 8.05 14.62 0.92
N LEU A 250 7.16 13.87 0.27
CA LEU A 250 6.51 14.24 -0.99
C LEU A 250 5.65 15.50 -0.82
N VAL A 251 4.79 15.51 0.18
CA VAL A 251 3.92 16.67 0.46
C VAL A 251 4.74 17.89 0.87
N ARG A 252 5.87 17.69 1.57
CA ARG A 252 6.81 18.76 1.97
C ARG A 252 7.49 19.47 0.79
N VAL A 253 7.45 18.92 -0.39
CA VAL A 253 8.02 19.62 -1.56
C VAL A 253 7.29 20.93 -1.80
N ASP A 254 5.96 20.93 -1.66
CA ASP A 254 5.08 22.04 -2.05
C ASP A 254 4.23 22.61 -0.90
N HIS A 255 4.17 21.95 0.26
CA HIS A 255 3.30 22.32 1.38
C HIS A 255 4.04 22.49 2.72
N PRO A 256 3.46 23.19 3.71
CA PRO A 256 4.00 23.35 5.05
C PRO A 256 4.17 22.02 5.81
N TYR A 257 5.02 22.01 6.84
CA TYR A 257 5.27 20.84 7.70
C TYR A 257 3.99 20.25 8.31
N ARG A 258 3.06 21.13 8.74
CA ARG A 258 1.78 20.73 9.32
C ARG A 258 0.94 19.93 8.35
N THR A 259 0.85 20.37 7.10
CA THR A 259 0.08 19.70 6.04
C THR A 259 0.70 18.36 5.68
N ALA A 260 2.03 18.32 5.55
CA ALA A 260 2.78 17.08 5.30
C ALA A 260 2.58 16.05 6.42
N TRP A 261 2.60 16.50 7.69
CA TRP A 261 2.32 15.64 8.83
C TRP A 261 0.91 15.07 8.80
N ARG A 262 -0.09 15.90 8.51
CA ARG A 262 -1.49 15.47 8.40
C ARG A 262 -1.68 14.43 7.30
N ALA A 263 -1.09 14.64 6.14
CA ALA A 263 -1.14 13.70 5.03
C ALA A 263 -0.49 12.35 5.40
N ALA A 264 0.69 12.37 6.02
CA ALA A 264 1.38 11.18 6.49
C ALA A 264 0.60 10.42 7.59
N SER A 265 -0.05 11.17 8.50
CA SER A 265 -0.86 10.58 9.56
C SER A 265 -2.11 9.87 9.03
N LEU A 266 -2.76 10.40 7.98
CA LEU A 266 -3.94 9.76 7.37
C LEU A 266 -3.60 8.42 6.73
N TRP A 267 -2.39 8.24 6.23
CA TRP A 267 -1.95 6.96 5.69
C TRP A 267 -2.05 5.82 6.71
N LEU A 268 -1.73 6.08 7.98
CA LEU A 268 -1.81 5.07 9.05
C LEU A 268 -3.25 4.64 9.37
N LEU A 269 -4.22 5.40 8.87
CA LEU A 269 -5.65 5.14 9.03
C LEU A 269 -6.31 4.73 7.70
N VAL A 270 -5.55 4.21 6.72
CA VAL A 270 -6.08 3.65 5.48
C VAL A 270 -6.55 2.20 5.75
N PRO A 271 -7.85 1.89 5.63
CA PRO A 271 -8.38 0.55 5.95
C PRO A 271 -7.70 -0.58 5.17
N ALA A 272 -7.42 -0.37 3.88
CA ALA A 272 -6.79 -1.36 3.01
C ALA A 272 -5.44 -1.87 3.54
N VAL A 273 -4.64 -0.99 4.18
CA VAL A 273 -3.35 -1.39 4.77
C VAL A 273 -3.54 -2.48 5.83
N ALA A 274 -4.56 -2.36 6.69
CA ALA A 274 -4.85 -3.37 7.71
C ALA A 274 -5.50 -4.64 7.14
N ILE A 275 -6.42 -4.47 6.16
CA ILE A 275 -7.16 -5.59 5.57
C ILE A 275 -6.23 -6.54 4.81
N PHE A 276 -5.24 -6.01 4.08
CA PHE A 276 -4.39 -6.82 3.19
C PHE A 276 -3.06 -7.27 3.79
N LEU A 277 -2.76 -6.90 5.05
CA LEU A 277 -1.58 -7.45 5.72
C LEU A 277 -1.72 -8.96 5.95
N PRO A 278 -0.64 -9.73 5.69
CA PRO A 278 0.71 -9.35 5.27
C PRO A 278 1.00 -9.55 3.76
N LYS A 279 0.00 -9.36 2.90
CA LYS A 279 0.19 -9.52 1.44
C LYS A 279 1.30 -8.58 0.93
N SER A 280 2.04 -9.03 -0.06
CA SER A 280 3.14 -8.28 -0.69
C SER A 280 2.73 -6.91 -1.24
N ASP A 281 1.46 -6.74 -1.61
CA ASP A 281 0.91 -5.45 -2.06
C ASP A 281 1.12 -4.33 -1.02
N CYS A 282 1.21 -4.67 0.27
CA CYS A 282 1.50 -3.72 1.35
C CYS A 282 2.96 -3.22 1.39
N LEU A 283 3.89 -3.87 0.65
CA LEU A 283 5.28 -3.41 0.50
C LEU A 283 5.41 -2.28 -0.52
N TYR A 284 4.58 -2.32 -1.56
CA TYR A 284 4.72 -1.48 -2.74
C TYR A 284 4.55 0.02 -2.48
N PRO A 285 3.64 0.48 -1.60
CA PRO A 285 3.45 1.90 -1.33
C PRO A 285 4.71 2.63 -0.89
N LEU A 286 5.59 1.98 -0.10
CA LEU A 286 6.86 2.57 0.35
C LEU A 286 7.77 2.88 -0.83
N LEU A 287 8.00 1.90 -1.70
CA LEU A 287 8.87 2.05 -2.89
C LEU A 287 8.27 3.06 -3.87
N ALA A 288 7.00 2.90 -4.22
CA ALA A 288 6.30 3.75 -5.16
C ALA A 288 6.31 5.22 -4.74
N THR A 289 5.96 5.48 -3.47
CA THR A 289 5.91 6.86 -2.96
C THR A 289 7.30 7.47 -2.82
N THR A 290 8.31 6.67 -2.43
CA THR A 290 9.70 7.13 -2.37
C THR A 290 10.22 7.50 -3.76
N SER A 291 9.93 6.68 -4.78
CA SER A 291 10.29 6.97 -6.16
C SER A 291 9.66 8.29 -6.66
N ILE A 292 8.36 8.47 -6.44
CA ILE A 292 7.66 9.69 -6.83
C ILE A 292 8.17 10.92 -6.07
N TRP A 293 8.43 10.80 -4.75
CA TRP A 293 9.04 11.89 -3.99
C TRP A 293 10.40 12.32 -4.56
N LEU A 294 11.26 11.36 -4.89
CA LEU A 294 12.59 11.63 -5.45
C LEU A 294 12.48 12.28 -6.84
N TRP A 295 11.65 11.75 -7.73
CA TRP A 295 11.43 12.32 -9.06
C TRP A 295 10.80 13.72 -8.98
N TRP A 296 9.76 13.90 -8.15
CA TRP A 296 9.15 15.21 -7.95
C TRP A 296 10.14 16.22 -7.37
N SER A 297 10.94 15.79 -6.39
CA SER A 297 12.04 16.62 -5.86
C SER A 297 13.08 16.97 -6.92
N ALA A 298 13.43 16.05 -7.82
CA ALA A 298 14.37 16.30 -8.90
C ALA A 298 13.82 17.32 -9.91
N ILE A 299 12.54 17.20 -10.27
CA ILE A 299 11.86 18.14 -11.18
C ILE A 299 11.76 19.54 -10.54
N ARG A 300 11.42 19.61 -9.23
CA ARG A 300 11.17 20.88 -8.51
C ARG A 300 12.44 21.61 -8.07
N LYS A 301 13.46 20.86 -7.66
CA LYS A 301 14.68 21.39 -6.99
C LYS A 301 15.98 21.03 -7.70
N GLY A 302 15.88 20.25 -8.78
CA GLY A 302 17.04 19.69 -9.48
C GLY A 302 17.65 18.47 -8.75
N GLY A 303 18.64 17.86 -9.42
CA GLY A 303 19.41 16.72 -8.89
C GLY A 303 19.22 15.44 -9.69
N HIS A 304 20.19 15.15 -10.58
CA HIS A 304 20.16 13.94 -11.42
C HIS A 304 20.29 12.66 -10.58
N SER A 305 21.06 12.69 -9.48
CA SER A 305 21.19 11.56 -8.55
C SER A 305 19.85 11.10 -7.98
N LYS A 306 18.93 12.04 -7.70
CA LYS A 306 17.59 11.71 -7.26
C LYS A 306 16.79 10.98 -8.35
N ALA A 307 16.96 11.37 -9.61
CA ALA A 307 16.29 10.71 -10.74
C ALA A 307 16.83 9.29 -10.95
N VAL A 308 18.15 9.08 -10.86
CA VAL A 308 18.78 7.75 -10.89
C VAL A 308 18.26 6.88 -9.74
N LEU A 309 18.25 7.40 -8.52
CA LEU A 309 17.81 6.65 -7.34
C LEU A 309 16.30 6.32 -7.41
N ALA A 310 15.48 7.27 -7.85
CA ALA A 310 14.03 7.03 -8.05
C ALA A 310 13.77 5.92 -9.05
N ALA A 311 14.50 5.94 -10.16
CA ALA A 311 14.40 4.93 -11.20
C ALA A 311 14.91 3.56 -10.72
N GLY A 312 16.01 3.52 -9.96
CA GLY A 312 16.51 2.30 -9.32
C GLY A 312 15.51 1.67 -8.33
N LEU A 313 14.86 2.51 -7.51
CA LEU A 313 13.79 2.02 -6.62
C LEU A 313 12.57 1.53 -7.40
N THR A 314 12.23 2.19 -8.51
CA THR A 314 11.14 1.71 -9.39
C THR A 314 11.54 0.43 -10.09
N TRP A 315 12.80 0.27 -10.48
CA TRP A 315 13.34 -0.98 -11.01
C TRP A 315 13.20 -2.13 -9.99
N ILE A 316 13.54 -1.90 -8.72
CA ILE A 316 13.27 -2.87 -7.64
C ILE A 316 11.77 -3.19 -7.60
N GLY A 317 10.91 -2.18 -7.67
CA GLY A 317 9.46 -2.36 -7.74
C GLY A 317 9.04 -3.23 -8.94
N LEU A 318 9.59 -2.98 -10.13
CA LEU A 318 9.33 -3.78 -11.33
C LEU A 318 9.84 -5.23 -11.21
N CYS A 319 10.89 -5.46 -10.42
CA CYS A 319 11.31 -6.82 -10.07
C CYS A 319 10.35 -7.52 -9.10
N LEU A 320 9.55 -6.77 -8.34
CA LEU A 320 8.52 -7.32 -7.45
C LEU A 320 7.17 -7.49 -8.16
N SER A 321 6.77 -6.52 -8.99
CA SER A 321 5.47 -6.53 -9.69
C SER A 321 5.44 -5.53 -10.85
N LEU A 322 4.84 -5.92 -11.97
CA LEU A 322 4.55 -5.01 -13.10
C LEU A 322 3.52 -3.92 -12.75
N ALA A 323 2.87 -4.00 -11.59
CA ALA A 323 2.04 -2.93 -11.04
C ALA A 323 2.80 -1.61 -10.83
N PHE A 324 4.14 -1.59 -10.93
CA PHE A 324 4.95 -0.39 -10.90
C PHE A 324 5.01 0.39 -12.24
N LEU A 325 4.49 -0.13 -13.34
CA LEU A 325 4.42 0.60 -14.62
C LEU A 325 3.66 1.95 -14.50
N PRO A 326 2.52 2.06 -13.79
CA PRO A 326 1.86 3.34 -13.53
C PRO A 326 2.73 4.38 -12.82
N ILE A 327 3.72 3.95 -12.02
CA ILE A 327 4.66 4.86 -11.34
C ILE A 327 5.57 5.55 -12.35
N LEU A 328 6.04 4.82 -13.38
CA LEU A 328 6.78 5.40 -14.49
C LEU A 328 5.92 6.39 -15.30
N ALA A 329 4.66 6.01 -15.58
CA ALA A 329 3.72 6.87 -16.29
C ALA A 329 3.46 8.18 -15.52
N LEU A 330 3.29 8.12 -14.20
CA LEU A 330 3.13 9.31 -13.35
C LEU A 330 4.38 10.19 -13.40
N ALA A 331 5.57 9.61 -13.24
CA ALA A 331 6.82 10.37 -13.27
C ALA A 331 7.04 11.08 -14.63
N ALA A 332 6.83 10.35 -15.73
CA ALA A 332 6.91 10.90 -17.09
C ALA A 332 5.88 12.01 -17.33
N GLY A 333 4.63 11.79 -16.89
CA GLY A 333 3.56 12.78 -16.99
C GLY A 333 3.86 14.07 -16.22
N LEU A 334 4.40 13.96 -15.00
CA LEU A 334 4.83 15.11 -14.19
C LEU A 334 5.95 15.89 -14.90
N ALA A 335 6.96 15.21 -15.43
CA ALA A 335 8.07 15.84 -16.14
C ALA A 335 7.59 16.52 -17.44
N ALA A 336 6.75 15.83 -18.22
CA ALA A 336 6.17 16.36 -19.45
C ALA A 336 5.28 17.59 -19.18
N TRP A 337 4.43 17.53 -18.15
CA TRP A 337 3.60 18.67 -17.73
C TRP A 337 4.46 19.89 -17.40
N MET A 338 5.44 19.73 -16.52
CA MET A 338 6.30 20.83 -16.08
C MET A 338 7.15 21.40 -17.22
N ASN A 339 7.59 20.55 -18.17
CA ASN A 339 8.26 21.00 -19.38
C ASN A 339 7.32 21.84 -20.27
N ARG A 340 6.09 21.37 -20.51
CA ARG A 340 5.08 22.09 -21.30
C ARG A 340 4.73 23.46 -20.71
N GLN A 341 4.81 23.60 -19.40
CA GLN A 341 4.57 24.87 -18.69
C GLN A 341 5.82 25.77 -18.62
N GLY A 342 6.92 25.39 -19.25
CA GLY A 342 8.19 26.14 -19.23
C GLY A 342 8.90 26.16 -17.87
N ARG A 343 8.45 25.32 -16.91
CA ARG A 343 9.03 25.22 -15.56
C ARG A 343 10.14 24.16 -15.46
N PHE A 344 10.32 23.40 -16.51
CA PHE A 344 11.34 22.36 -16.64
C PHE A 344 11.81 22.35 -18.10
N ASN A 345 12.95 22.98 -18.37
CA ASN A 345 13.39 23.20 -19.74
C ASN A 345 13.85 21.90 -20.43
N ARG A 346 13.99 21.93 -21.77
CA ARG A 346 14.34 20.74 -22.57
C ARG A 346 15.66 20.10 -22.13
N LYS A 347 16.70 20.89 -21.81
CA LYS A 347 17.98 20.35 -21.33
C LYS A 347 17.83 19.60 -20.01
N GLN A 348 17.07 20.20 -19.08
CA GLN A 348 16.76 19.55 -17.79
C GLN A 348 15.94 18.28 -17.99
N LEU A 349 14.93 18.30 -18.87
CA LEU A 349 14.13 17.11 -19.21
C LEU A 349 15.01 16.00 -19.78
N THR A 350 15.88 16.30 -20.77
CA THR A 350 16.80 15.33 -21.35
C THR A 350 17.73 14.73 -20.30
N ALA A 351 18.37 15.56 -19.48
CA ALA A 351 19.27 15.10 -18.42
C ALA A 351 18.55 14.25 -17.37
N TRP A 352 17.34 14.65 -16.97
CA TRP A 352 16.49 13.88 -16.05
C TRP A 352 16.06 12.53 -16.67
N SER A 353 15.71 12.52 -17.96
CA SER A 353 15.32 11.29 -18.67
C SER A 353 16.49 10.32 -18.80
N LEU A 354 17.68 10.82 -19.16
CA LEU A 354 18.90 9.99 -19.23
C LEU A 354 19.28 9.42 -17.86
N ALA A 355 19.21 10.24 -16.80
CA ALA A 355 19.45 9.79 -15.45
C ALA A 355 18.43 8.71 -15.00
N SER A 356 17.15 8.89 -15.31
CA SER A 356 16.11 7.91 -15.03
C SER A 356 16.31 6.63 -15.85
N LEU A 357 16.65 6.74 -17.12
CA LEU A 357 16.97 5.59 -17.97
C LEU A 357 18.18 4.81 -17.41
N ALA A 358 19.23 5.51 -16.99
CA ALA A 358 20.40 4.87 -16.37
C ALA A 358 20.01 4.07 -15.11
N GLY A 359 19.15 4.64 -14.25
CA GLY A 359 18.66 3.95 -13.05
C GLY A 359 17.82 2.71 -13.33
N LEU A 360 17.19 2.60 -14.50
CA LEU A 360 16.45 1.39 -14.94
C LEU A 360 17.37 0.42 -15.71
N ALA A 361 18.15 0.93 -16.66
CA ALA A 361 18.88 0.10 -17.61
C ALA A 361 20.12 -0.54 -17.00
N LEU A 362 20.88 0.19 -16.18
CA LEU A 362 22.12 -0.34 -15.59
C LEU A 362 21.89 -1.57 -14.72
N PRO A 363 20.94 -1.59 -13.76
CA PRO A 363 20.69 -2.79 -12.97
C PRO A 363 20.05 -3.92 -13.81
N THR A 364 19.25 -3.60 -14.84
CA THR A 364 18.73 -4.61 -15.78
C THR A 364 19.87 -5.30 -16.53
N LEU A 365 20.80 -4.51 -17.06
CA LEU A 365 21.99 -5.03 -17.75
C LEU A 365 22.89 -5.82 -16.80
N ALA A 366 23.08 -5.33 -15.57
CA ALA A 366 23.86 -6.04 -14.56
C ALA A 366 23.25 -7.42 -14.25
N CYS A 367 21.94 -7.51 -14.04
CA CYS A 367 21.26 -8.79 -13.83
C CYS A 367 21.45 -9.75 -15.02
N TRP A 368 21.36 -9.24 -16.25
CA TRP A 368 21.59 -10.06 -17.43
C TRP A 368 23.03 -10.59 -17.50
N LEU A 369 24.03 -9.71 -17.30
CA LEU A 369 25.44 -10.08 -17.42
C LEU A 369 25.97 -10.94 -16.28
N THR A 370 25.44 -10.77 -15.05
CA THR A 370 25.98 -11.45 -13.85
C THR A 370 25.16 -12.67 -13.40
N LEU A 371 23.85 -12.67 -13.66
CA LEU A 371 22.92 -13.71 -13.21
C LEU A 371 22.29 -14.48 -14.38
N ASP A 372 22.62 -14.14 -15.61
CA ASP A 372 21.99 -14.67 -16.83
C ASP A 372 20.46 -14.58 -16.80
N LEU A 373 19.92 -13.52 -16.17
CA LEU A 373 18.50 -13.24 -16.07
C LEU A 373 18.10 -12.10 -17.01
N ASN A 374 17.51 -12.45 -18.15
CA ASN A 374 16.94 -11.46 -19.07
C ASN A 374 15.61 -10.94 -18.54
N LEU A 375 15.65 -9.88 -17.71
CA LEU A 375 14.45 -9.28 -17.12
C LEU A 375 13.46 -8.77 -18.15
N LEU A 376 13.88 -8.33 -19.33
CA LEU A 376 12.97 -7.88 -20.38
C LEU A 376 12.10 -9.02 -20.91
N SER A 377 12.71 -10.19 -21.16
CA SER A 377 11.99 -11.39 -21.54
C SER A 377 11.05 -11.84 -20.43
N ILE A 378 11.52 -11.87 -19.19
CA ILE A 378 10.73 -12.23 -18.01
C ILE A 378 9.50 -11.31 -17.88
N TRP A 379 9.68 -9.99 -17.93
CA TRP A 379 8.57 -9.04 -17.85
C TRP A 379 7.56 -9.20 -18.99
N SER A 380 8.05 -9.49 -20.20
CA SER A 380 7.17 -9.78 -21.35
C SER A 380 6.33 -11.03 -21.11
N SER A 381 6.93 -12.12 -20.66
CA SER A 381 6.23 -13.37 -20.33
C SER A 381 5.22 -13.17 -19.18
N ASN A 382 5.62 -12.47 -18.11
CA ASN A 382 4.70 -12.15 -17.01
C ASN A 382 3.50 -11.33 -17.49
N PHE A 383 3.70 -10.37 -18.41
CA PHE A 383 2.62 -9.56 -18.95
C PHE A 383 1.63 -10.39 -19.77
N VAL A 384 2.13 -11.29 -20.62
CA VAL A 384 1.32 -12.22 -21.41
C VAL A 384 0.54 -13.17 -20.51
N ASN A 385 1.23 -13.79 -19.53
CA ASN A 385 0.59 -14.71 -18.59
C ASN A 385 -0.47 -14.01 -17.72
N HIS A 386 -0.24 -12.76 -17.31
CA HIS A 386 -1.22 -11.97 -16.59
C HIS A 386 -2.45 -11.64 -17.45
N ALA A 387 -2.29 -11.37 -18.74
CA ALA A 387 -3.42 -11.17 -19.63
C ALA A 387 -4.26 -12.45 -19.75
N ALA A 388 -3.60 -13.61 -19.93
CA ALA A 388 -4.26 -14.91 -20.04
C ALA A 388 -5.06 -15.31 -18.79
N PHE A 389 -4.74 -14.77 -17.60
CA PHE A 389 -5.51 -15.02 -16.38
C PHE A 389 -6.96 -14.51 -16.49
N TYR A 390 -7.18 -13.35 -17.11
CA TYR A 390 -8.52 -12.76 -17.25
C TYR A 390 -9.35 -13.41 -18.37
N ASP A 391 -8.72 -14.19 -19.25
CA ASP A 391 -9.41 -14.92 -20.31
C ASP A 391 -9.94 -16.30 -19.83
N GLN A 392 -9.69 -16.66 -18.56
CA GLN A 392 -10.12 -17.94 -18.01
C GLN A 392 -11.62 -17.95 -17.69
N PRO A 393 -12.40 -18.96 -18.19
CA PRO A 393 -13.84 -19.05 -17.93
C PRO A 393 -14.22 -19.17 -16.45
N GLN A 394 -13.28 -19.63 -15.60
CA GLN A 394 -13.49 -19.79 -14.16
C GLN A 394 -13.54 -18.46 -13.41
N HIS A 395 -13.09 -17.36 -14.03
CA HIS A 395 -13.02 -16.04 -13.42
C HIS A 395 -13.76 -14.98 -14.25
N PRO A 396 -15.08 -15.15 -14.50
CA PRO A 396 -15.82 -14.19 -15.30
C PRO A 396 -15.81 -12.81 -14.62
N ARG A 397 -15.66 -11.76 -15.42
CA ARG A 397 -15.68 -10.37 -14.95
C ARG A 397 -16.42 -9.49 -15.92
N SER A 398 -17.50 -8.86 -15.46
CA SER A 398 -18.34 -7.97 -16.25
C SER A 398 -17.80 -6.53 -16.21
N TYR A 399 -17.37 -6.01 -17.34
CA TYR A 399 -16.68 -4.72 -17.42
C TYR A 399 -17.47 -3.54 -16.79
N LEU A 400 -18.74 -3.35 -17.20
CA LEU A 400 -19.52 -2.19 -16.75
C LEU A 400 -19.86 -2.22 -15.25
N PRO A 401 -20.32 -3.32 -14.64
CA PRO A 401 -20.52 -3.39 -13.20
C PRO A 401 -19.23 -3.09 -12.42
N TRP A 402 -18.08 -3.62 -12.86
CA TRP A 402 -16.81 -3.39 -12.17
C TRP A 402 -16.31 -1.96 -12.29
N LEU A 403 -16.62 -1.21 -13.32
CA LEU A 403 -16.29 0.23 -13.37
C LEU A 403 -16.93 0.99 -12.20
N GLY A 404 -18.19 0.71 -11.88
CA GLY A 404 -18.85 1.33 -10.72
C GLY A 404 -18.36 0.79 -9.38
N VAL A 405 -18.30 -0.53 -9.25
CA VAL A 405 -17.92 -1.21 -8.00
C VAL A 405 -16.48 -0.88 -7.59
N ASN A 406 -15.53 -0.84 -8.52
CA ASN A 406 -14.14 -0.48 -8.22
C ASN A 406 -14.00 0.93 -7.62
N LEU A 407 -14.80 1.91 -8.05
CA LEU A 407 -14.76 3.26 -7.44
C LEU A 407 -15.22 3.24 -5.98
N LEU A 408 -16.30 2.51 -5.70
CA LEU A 408 -16.82 2.34 -4.35
C LEU A 408 -15.82 1.56 -3.48
N GLU A 409 -15.29 0.47 -4.01
CA GLU A 409 -14.28 -0.36 -3.37
C GLU A 409 -13.06 0.48 -2.98
N LEU A 410 -12.50 1.26 -3.91
CA LEU A 410 -11.37 2.15 -3.66
C LEU A 410 -11.68 3.23 -2.64
N ALA A 411 -12.88 3.83 -2.67
CA ALA A 411 -13.27 4.84 -1.71
C ALA A 411 -13.37 4.28 -0.28
N ILE A 412 -13.92 3.06 -0.11
CA ILE A 412 -13.97 2.35 1.17
C ILE A 412 -12.58 1.95 1.62
N ALA A 413 -11.76 1.42 0.72
CA ALA A 413 -10.41 0.93 1.00
C ALA A 413 -9.44 2.04 1.43
N VAL A 414 -9.50 3.22 0.82
CA VAL A 414 -8.75 4.43 1.23
C VAL A 414 -9.36 5.04 2.50
N GLY A 415 -10.65 4.86 2.68
CA GLY A 415 -11.47 5.52 3.69
C GLY A 415 -12.19 6.74 3.10
N ILE A 416 -13.52 6.75 3.20
CA ILE A 416 -14.41 7.78 2.63
C ILE A 416 -13.95 9.21 2.97
N PRO A 417 -13.54 9.55 4.23
CA PRO A 417 -13.06 10.88 4.55
C PRO A 417 -11.81 11.26 3.75
N LEU A 418 -10.82 10.37 3.65
CA LEU A 418 -9.61 10.64 2.86
C LEU A 418 -9.90 10.71 1.36
N ALA A 419 -10.76 9.85 0.83
CA ALA A 419 -11.17 9.87 -0.57
C ALA A 419 -11.86 11.20 -0.93
N GLY A 420 -12.77 11.68 -0.08
CA GLY A 420 -13.43 12.97 -0.29
C GLY A 420 -12.49 14.18 -0.17
N LEU A 421 -11.51 14.14 0.76
CA LEU A 421 -10.45 15.14 0.82
C LEU A 421 -9.56 15.13 -0.42
N ALA A 422 -9.23 13.95 -0.94
CA ALA A 422 -8.44 13.81 -2.16
C ALA A 422 -9.19 14.37 -3.37
N ALA A 423 -10.49 14.07 -3.50
CA ALA A 423 -11.35 14.63 -4.55
C ALA A 423 -11.45 16.16 -4.44
N SER A 424 -11.70 16.68 -3.24
CA SER A 424 -11.73 18.14 -2.99
C SER A 424 -10.38 18.79 -3.30
N GLY A 425 -9.27 18.15 -2.91
CA GLY A 425 -7.91 18.61 -3.17
C GLY A 425 -7.55 18.56 -4.65
N LEU A 426 -8.00 17.54 -5.37
CA LEU A 426 -7.90 17.42 -6.83
C LEU A 426 -8.58 18.61 -7.51
N LEU A 427 -9.84 18.87 -7.19
CA LEU A 427 -10.61 19.99 -7.77
C LEU A 427 -9.96 21.35 -7.47
N ARG A 428 -9.49 21.59 -6.25
CA ARG A 428 -8.78 22.81 -5.87
C ARG A 428 -7.50 23.00 -6.68
N ARG A 429 -6.74 21.94 -6.92
CA ARG A 429 -5.50 21.99 -7.69
C ARG A 429 -5.76 22.25 -9.17
N LEU A 430 -6.78 21.61 -9.74
CA LEU A 430 -7.20 21.83 -11.13
C LEU A 430 -7.67 23.28 -11.35
N GLY A 431 -8.39 23.87 -10.40
CA GLY A 431 -8.88 25.25 -10.45
C GLY A 431 -7.86 26.31 -10.02
N SER A 432 -6.65 25.95 -9.58
CA SER A 432 -5.68 26.89 -9.00
C SER A 432 -5.00 27.81 -10.01
N GLY A 433 -5.00 27.47 -11.30
CA GLY A 433 -4.23 28.15 -12.33
C GLY A 433 -2.70 28.04 -12.18
N GLN A 434 -2.20 27.32 -11.15
CA GLN A 434 -0.77 27.14 -10.89
C GLN A 434 -0.27 25.82 -11.47
N PRO A 435 0.70 25.83 -12.41
CA PRO A 435 1.19 24.59 -13.04
C PRO A 435 1.71 23.55 -12.05
N GLU A 436 2.39 24.01 -10.99
CA GLU A 436 2.98 23.15 -9.96
C GLU A 436 1.91 22.44 -9.11
N ALA A 437 0.75 23.06 -8.94
CA ALA A 437 -0.37 22.44 -8.24
C ALA A 437 -1.21 21.57 -9.18
N ALA A 438 -1.46 22.04 -10.41
CA ALA A 438 -2.29 21.34 -11.40
C ALA A 438 -1.61 20.09 -11.98
N GLY A 439 -0.27 20.09 -12.14
CA GLY A 439 0.48 18.96 -12.71
C GLY A 439 0.25 17.63 -11.98
N PRO A 440 0.48 17.55 -10.67
CA PRO A 440 0.16 16.34 -9.91
C PRO A 440 -1.31 15.91 -10.03
N ALA A 441 -2.25 16.88 -10.04
CA ALA A 441 -3.68 16.58 -10.15
C ALA A 441 -4.03 15.96 -11.51
N TRP A 442 -3.62 16.57 -12.61
CA TRP A 442 -3.88 16.05 -13.95
C TRP A 442 -3.19 14.72 -14.19
N THR A 443 -1.95 14.56 -13.73
CA THR A 443 -1.19 13.33 -13.97
C THR A 443 -1.75 12.16 -13.16
N CYS A 444 -2.11 12.37 -11.88
CA CYS A 444 -2.78 11.34 -11.08
C CYS A 444 -4.14 10.97 -11.69
N LEU A 445 -4.94 11.96 -12.12
CA LEU A 445 -6.24 11.72 -12.75
C LEU A 445 -6.09 10.92 -14.05
N ALA A 446 -5.11 11.26 -14.88
CA ALA A 446 -4.86 10.56 -16.13
C ALA A 446 -4.43 9.11 -15.89
N VAL A 447 -3.49 8.86 -14.98
CA VAL A 447 -3.00 7.52 -14.68
C VAL A 447 -4.10 6.66 -14.03
N TRP A 448 -4.81 7.18 -13.03
CA TRP A 448 -5.93 6.48 -12.42
C TRP A 448 -7.08 6.25 -13.40
N GLY A 449 -7.42 7.26 -14.19
CA GLY A 449 -8.49 7.15 -15.18
C GLY A 449 -8.18 6.12 -16.26
N LEU A 450 -6.96 6.08 -16.77
CA LEU A 450 -6.53 5.07 -17.75
C LEU A 450 -6.56 3.65 -17.15
N LEU A 451 -6.07 3.46 -15.93
CA LEU A 451 -6.13 2.16 -15.25
C LEU A 451 -7.58 1.73 -15.00
N TRP A 452 -8.42 2.64 -14.54
CA TRP A 452 -9.83 2.37 -14.29
C TRP A 452 -10.57 2.00 -15.58
N LEU A 453 -10.41 2.79 -16.65
CA LEU A 453 -11.03 2.55 -17.95
C LEU A 453 -10.45 1.33 -18.67
N SER A 454 -9.23 0.90 -18.35
CA SER A 454 -8.65 -0.30 -18.95
C SER A 454 -9.35 -1.60 -18.55
N GLY A 455 -10.20 -1.58 -17.51
CA GLY A 455 -10.80 -2.78 -16.95
C GLY A 455 -9.81 -3.73 -16.28
N LYS A 456 -8.54 -3.35 -16.15
CA LYS A 456 -7.55 -4.12 -15.38
C LYS A 456 -7.94 -4.11 -13.90
N ASN A 457 -7.73 -5.26 -13.23
CA ASN A 457 -8.00 -5.41 -11.80
C ASN A 457 -9.50 -5.32 -11.42
N MET A 458 -10.37 -5.82 -12.27
CA MET A 458 -11.78 -6.00 -11.92
C MET A 458 -11.89 -7.00 -10.77
N GLY A 459 -12.43 -6.54 -9.63
CA GLY A 459 -12.69 -7.36 -8.45
C GLY A 459 -11.62 -7.37 -7.38
N GLU A 460 -10.55 -6.63 -7.47
CA GLU A 460 -9.52 -6.54 -6.42
C GLU A 460 -8.82 -5.18 -6.43
N ALA A 461 -9.49 -4.15 -6.91
CA ALA A 461 -8.90 -2.82 -7.05
C ALA A 461 -8.38 -2.28 -5.70
N ALA A 462 -9.09 -2.53 -4.61
CA ALA A 462 -8.66 -2.13 -3.26
C ALA A 462 -7.29 -2.70 -2.86
N ARG A 463 -6.95 -3.90 -3.29
CA ARG A 463 -5.66 -4.54 -3.04
C ARG A 463 -4.61 -4.12 -4.05
N LEU A 464 -4.91 -4.32 -5.33
CA LEU A 464 -3.94 -4.16 -6.41
C LEU A 464 -3.52 -2.70 -6.64
N TRP A 465 -4.39 -1.74 -6.26
CA TRP A 465 -4.07 -0.31 -6.34
C TRP A 465 -3.56 0.28 -5.01
N LEU A 466 -3.25 -0.55 -4.03
CA LEU A 466 -2.72 -0.08 -2.75
C LEU A 466 -1.46 0.79 -2.92
N LEU A 467 -0.59 0.45 -3.89
CA LEU A 467 0.59 1.25 -4.22
C LEU A 467 0.27 2.68 -4.70
N LEU A 468 -0.94 2.94 -5.21
CA LEU A 468 -1.39 4.25 -5.70
C LEU A 468 -2.14 5.06 -4.63
N MET A 469 -2.58 4.44 -3.54
CA MET A 469 -3.36 5.11 -2.49
C MET A 469 -2.60 6.24 -1.77
N PRO A 470 -1.26 6.24 -1.63
CA PRO A 470 -0.52 7.41 -1.11
C PRO A 470 -0.76 8.70 -1.92
N TRP A 471 -1.16 8.58 -3.19
CA TRP A 471 -1.48 9.77 -4.01
C TRP A 471 -2.77 10.45 -3.53
N ALA A 472 -3.69 9.71 -2.92
CA ALA A 472 -4.85 10.32 -2.26
C ALA A 472 -4.41 11.24 -1.11
N CYS A 473 -3.41 10.83 -0.30
CA CYS A 473 -2.82 11.67 0.73
C CYS A 473 -2.14 12.92 0.13
N TRP A 474 -1.43 12.77 -1.00
CA TRP A 474 -0.79 13.88 -1.69
C TRP A 474 -1.80 14.87 -2.29
N LEU A 475 -2.85 14.38 -2.93
CA LEU A 475 -3.92 15.23 -3.48
C LEU A 475 -4.71 15.93 -2.38
N ALA A 476 -5.00 15.25 -1.27
CA ALA A 476 -5.67 15.82 -0.11
C ALA A 476 -4.92 16.99 0.53
N ALA A 477 -3.60 17.13 0.30
CA ALA A 477 -2.76 18.14 0.95
C ALA A 477 -3.28 19.56 0.78
N SER A 478 -3.80 19.95 -0.38
CA SER A 478 -4.37 21.28 -0.61
C SER A 478 -5.63 21.55 0.21
N THR A 479 -6.41 20.52 0.54
CA THR A 479 -7.57 20.63 1.43
C THR A 479 -7.13 20.59 2.90
N LEU A 480 -6.17 19.72 3.24
CA LEU A 480 -5.60 19.63 4.59
C LEU A 480 -4.95 20.92 5.07
N ASP A 481 -4.42 21.73 4.16
CA ASP A 481 -3.77 23.01 4.48
C ASP A 481 -4.75 24.02 5.07
N SER A 482 -5.99 24.03 4.58
CA SER A 482 -7.06 24.93 5.02
C SER A 482 -7.80 24.49 6.29
N LEU A 483 -7.53 23.28 6.84
CA LEU A 483 -8.27 22.76 7.99
C LEU A 483 -7.91 23.47 9.30
N ARG A 484 -8.94 23.81 10.09
CA ARG A 484 -8.79 24.19 11.51
C ARG A 484 -8.39 22.97 12.34
N SER A 485 -7.86 23.19 13.53
CA SER A 485 -7.48 22.09 14.43
C SER A 485 -8.68 21.23 14.87
N ARG A 486 -9.87 21.83 15.02
CA ARG A 486 -11.12 21.13 15.33
C ARG A 486 -11.54 20.22 14.17
N ASP A 487 -11.55 20.76 12.95
CA ASP A 487 -11.91 20.00 11.75
C ASP A 487 -10.96 18.81 11.54
N TRP A 488 -9.67 19.01 11.83
CA TRP A 488 -8.68 17.95 11.80
C TRP A 488 -8.97 16.84 12.81
N ALA A 489 -9.33 17.18 14.04
CA ALA A 489 -9.67 16.19 15.07
C ALA A 489 -10.93 15.39 14.68
N LEU A 490 -11.97 16.06 14.19
CA LEU A 490 -13.21 15.41 13.72
C LEU A 490 -12.94 14.48 12.52
N LEU A 491 -12.09 14.92 11.60
CA LEU A 491 -11.70 14.09 10.45
C LEU A 491 -10.97 12.84 10.87
N LEU A 492 -10.01 12.95 11.81
CA LEU A 492 -9.31 11.79 12.36
C LEU A 492 -10.28 10.82 13.05
N ALA A 493 -11.23 11.34 13.84
CA ALA A 493 -12.24 10.53 14.50
C ALA A 493 -13.14 9.79 13.49
N LEU A 494 -13.58 10.49 12.44
CA LEU A 494 -14.40 9.89 11.38
C LEU A 494 -13.64 8.83 10.59
N GLN A 495 -12.38 9.10 10.23
CA GLN A 495 -11.53 8.13 9.53
C GLN A 495 -11.26 6.91 10.41
N ALA A 496 -10.95 7.10 11.71
CA ALA A 496 -10.72 6.01 12.64
C ALA A 496 -11.98 5.14 12.87
N ALA A 497 -13.15 5.78 12.99
CA ALA A 497 -14.42 5.06 13.09
C ALA A 497 -14.71 4.21 11.84
N LEU A 498 -14.41 4.75 10.66
CA LEU A 498 -14.56 3.99 9.42
C LEU A 498 -13.54 2.84 9.33
N VAL A 499 -12.27 3.05 9.74
CA VAL A 499 -11.27 1.95 9.83
C VAL A 499 -11.80 0.84 10.72
N LEU A 500 -12.34 1.18 11.91
CA LEU A 500 -12.91 0.21 12.83
C LEU A 500 -14.07 -0.58 12.19
N ALA A 501 -14.98 0.13 11.50
CA ALA A 501 -16.10 -0.50 10.82
C ALA A 501 -15.66 -1.45 9.69
N VAL A 502 -14.72 -1.00 8.85
CA VAL A 502 -14.25 -1.76 7.68
C VAL A 502 -13.39 -2.94 8.12
N VAL A 503 -12.36 -2.73 8.94
CA VAL A 503 -11.44 -3.78 9.38
C VAL A 503 -12.14 -4.81 10.27
N GLY A 504 -13.16 -4.39 11.02
CA GLY A 504 -13.97 -5.31 11.85
C GLY A 504 -14.93 -6.20 11.07
N ARG A 505 -15.22 -5.89 9.79
CA ARG A 505 -16.24 -6.62 9.00
C ARG A 505 -15.77 -7.14 7.65
N VAL A 506 -14.67 -6.64 7.11
CA VAL A 506 -14.17 -7.06 5.79
C VAL A 506 -12.95 -7.95 5.95
N SER A 507 -13.04 -9.17 5.44
CA SER A 507 -11.89 -10.06 5.26
C SER A 507 -11.22 -9.77 3.92
N GLY A 508 -9.91 -9.57 3.94
CA GLY A 508 -9.13 -9.37 2.70
C GLY A 508 -8.75 -10.67 1.99
N PHE A 509 -9.16 -11.82 2.53
CA PHE A 509 -8.77 -13.13 2.03
C PHE A 509 -9.88 -14.13 2.25
N ASP A 510 -10.17 -14.91 1.21
CA ASP A 510 -11.00 -16.10 1.27
C ASP A 510 -10.09 -17.34 1.29
N PHE A 511 -10.28 -18.21 2.28
CA PHE A 511 -9.61 -19.50 2.40
C PHE A 511 -10.61 -20.66 2.25
N ALA A 512 -11.89 -20.39 2.00
CA ALA A 512 -12.94 -21.42 1.92
C ALA A 512 -12.90 -22.22 0.61
N GLY A 513 -12.14 -21.77 -0.39
CA GLY A 513 -12.01 -22.43 -1.69
C GLY A 513 -10.72 -23.22 -1.89
N GLY A 514 -9.96 -23.51 -0.82
CA GLY A 514 -8.67 -24.23 -0.87
C GLY A 514 -8.73 -25.62 -0.29
#